data_3a39c5c0049a561c81ac3ee2afb96976
#
_entry.id   3a39c5c0049a561c81ac3ee2afb96976
#
_cell.length_a   1.000
_cell.length_b   1.000
_cell.length_c   1.000
_cell.angle_alpha   90.00
_cell.angle_beta   90.00
_cell.angle_gamma   90.00
#
_symmetry.space_group_name_H-M   'P 1'
#
loop_
_entity.id
_entity.type
_entity.pdbx_description
1 polymer ?
#
loop_
_entity_poly.entity_id
_entity_poly.type
_entity_poly.pdbx_seq_one_letter_code
_entity_poly.pdbx_strand_id
1 'polypeptide(L)'
;MTHVNTPARRTHPFIAALVAATVIVLVECLVFNFACLRSRSARPADASQSLIEQGSNSAADPQVTLGPGLAIHGDGLLQVTDATKAYIDAPTNGSSPYAQVLMTSLNDIALARTTMTQVQRDELYRELVHVRLDGGRMQTVAVDAPRSTYLPYQDSETRHAQSNGDHTVRLWIEEATDSLIPIVGLDANARVPFSWNWAQVLLMAAFAALLIAFSPRSRLWLIPLDTSSRLQRGAFTIGALALAGYTAVQIYWQIAGAAPMAYHIPGRYSYDYDQYDHVAQALMNGHAWLDLPVPEQFAQLRNPYDTAARDRLLEQGVTHIYWDYAYHDGHWYSYFGVLPALLLFLPYRAITSLFVPGGLMLPNASADLLLMFGAAVFGCLLVIRLLKRMPVQVSVATCALSCLAFVLGSNLLYFWHRTNFYSIPFASGLFLTFLGMWLWLGAPVARKRTCTLGRSDSADAASLSL
;
A
#
# COMPACT_ATOMS: atom_id res chain seq x y z
N MET A 1 52.41 -4.66 -27.61
CA MET A 1 51.65 -3.54 -26.96
C MET A 1 51.39 -3.95 -25.51
N THR A 2 52.22 -3.47 -24.60
CA THR A 2 52.17 -3.71 -23.17
C THR A 2 51.08 -2.84 -22.52
N HIS A 3 49.96 -3.45 -22.15
CA HIS A 3 48.95 -2.75 -21.34
C HIS A 3 49.52 -2.45 -19.96
N VAL A 4 49.84 -1.20 -19.70
CA VAL A 4 50.14 -0.67 -18.38
C VAL A 4 48.84 -0.69 -17.57
N ASN A 5 48.69 -1.71 -16.69
CA ASN A 5 47.64 -1.78 -15.70
C ASN A 5 47.93 -0.74 -14.61
N THR A 6 47.39 0.46 -14.74
CA THR A 6 47.34 1.44 -13.65
C THR A 6 46.46 0.84 -12.53
N PRO A 7 46.97 0.68 -11.27
CA PRO A 7 46.17 0.19 -10.18
C PRO A 7 45.08 1.21 -9.87
N ALA A 8 43.82 0.87 -10.22
CA ALA A 8 42.67 1.70 -9.86
C ALA A 8 42.66 1.91 -8.34
N ARG A 9 42.80 3.18 -7.90
CA ARG A 9 42.75 3.60 -6.49
C ARG A 9 41.52 2.96 -5.82
N ARG A 10 41.78 2.06 -4.85
CA ARG A 10 40.72 1.47 -4.02
C ARG A 10 40.15 2.58 -3.14
N THR A 11 38.99 3.11 -3.49
CA THR A 11 38.24 3.93 -2.56
C THR A 11 37.81 3.03 -1.39
N HIS A 12 38.26 3.35 -0.18
CA HIS A 12 37.87 2.60 1.01
C HIS A 12 36.33 2.61 1.11
N PRO A 13 35.67 1.49 1.43
CA PRO A 13 34.20 1.42 1.56
C PRO A 13 33.67 2.45 2.58
N PHE A 14 34.49 2.82 3.56
CA PHE A 14 34.20 3.88 4.53
C PHE A 14 34.06 5.27 3.85
N ILE A 15 34.92 5.60 2.89
CA ILE A 15 34.83 6.87 2.14
C ILE A 15 33.56 6.90 1.30
N ALA A 16 33.22 5.78 0.64
CA ALA A 16 31.99 5.69 -0.14
C ALA A 16 30.74 5.83 0.74
N ALA A 17 30.74 5.22 1.93
CA ALA A 17 29.65 5.35 2.89
C ALA A 17 29.53 6.80 3.43
N LEU A 18 30.65 7.45 3.73
CA LEU A 18 30.66 8.85 4.18
C LEU A 18 30.12 9.79 3.10
N VAL A 19 30.56 9.61 1.85
CA VAL A 19 30.05 10.39 0.70
C VAL A 19 28.54 10.15 0.53
N ALA A 20 28.09 8.91 0.59
CA ALA A 20 26.65 8.58 0.50
C ALA A 20 25.86 9.26 1.64
N ALA A 21 26.32 9.17 2.87
CA ALA A 21 25.67 9.83 4.00
C ALA A 21 25.59 11.36 3.82
N THR A 22 26.67 11.97 3.36
CA THR A 22 26.71 13.41 3.07
C THR A 22 25.72 13.79 1.97
N VAL A 23 25.66 13.01 0.88
CA VAL A 23 24.71 13.24 -0.22
C VAL A 23 23.26 13.09 0.26
N ILE A 24 22.97 12.07 1.08
CA ILE A 24 21.61 11.87 1.64
C ILE A 24 21.18 13.07 2.48
N VAL A 25 22.06 13.55 3.38
CA VAL A 25 21.77 14.73 4.19
C VAL A 25 21.55 15.98 3.32
N LEU A 26 22.39 16.18 2.31
CA LEU A 26 22.23 17.30 1.38
C LEU A 26 20.93 17.22 0.60
N VAL A 27 20.57 16.04 0.11
CA VAL A 27 19.31 15.84 -0.62
C VAL A 27 18.12 16.09 0.29
N GLU A 28 18.14 15.57 1.54
CA GLU A 28 17.06 15.80 2.50
C GLU A 28 16.93 17.30 2.85
N CYS A 29 18.03 17.99 3.09
CA CYS A 29 18.01 19.41 3.46
C CYS A 29 17.67 20.34 2.28
N LEU A 30 18.29 20.13 1.11
CA LEU A 30 18.23 21.07 0.00
C LEU A 30 17.11 20.77 -1.01
N VAL A 31 16.73 19.51 -1.17
CA VAL A 31 15.69 19.11 -2.14
C VAL A 31 14.35 18.95 -1.43
N PHE A 32 14.26 18.09 -0.42
CA PHE A 32 12.98 17.78 0.24
C PHE A 32 12.52 18.84 1.25
N ASN A 33 13.44 19.62 1.78
CA ASN A 33 13.12 20.76 2.64
C ASN A 33 13.37 22.12 1.96
N PHE A 34 13.37 22.16 0.61
CA PHE A 34 13.58 23.39 -0.15
C PHE A 34 12.50 24.46 0.17
N ALA A 35 11.24 24.04 0.36
CA ALA A 35 10.15 24.92 0.76
C ALA A 35 10.43 25.60 2.10
N CYS A 36 10.96 24.88 3.08
CA CYS A 36 11.38 25.45 4.36
C CYS A 36 12.45 26.56 4.16
N LEU A 37 13.44 26.32 3.29
CA LEU A 37 14.48 27.30 3.01
C LEU A 37 13.92 28.55 2.33
N ARG A 38 13.01 28.39 1.34
CA ARG A 38 12.38 29.50 0.63
C ARG A 38 11.44 30.33 1.49
N SER A 39 10.78 29.71 2.48
CA SER A 39 9.85 30.40 3.38
C SER A 39 10.51 30.96 4.65
N ARG A 40 11.86 30.89 4.76
CA ARG A 40 12.57 31.28 5.97
C ARG A 40 12.38 32.77 6.35
N SER A 41 12.17 33.64 5.37
CA SER A 41 11.92 35.07 5.55
C SER A 41 10.46 35.41 5.85
N ALA A 42 9.58 34.41 5.83
CA ALA A 42 8.17 34.61 6.11
C ALA A 42 7.96 35.25 7.49
N ARG A 43 7.08 36.22 7.52
CA ARG A 43 6.54 36.83 8.75
C ARG A 43 5.12 36.30 8.89
N PRO A 44 4.89 35.24 9.70
CA PRO A 44 3.55 34.68 9.86
C PRO A 44 2.61 35.75 10.36
N ALA A 45 1.38 35.75 9.86
CA ALA A 45 0.31 36.52 10.47
C ALA A 45 0.04 35.99 11.89
N ASP A 46 -0.55 36.82 12.75
CA ASP A 46 -1.04 36.33 14.04
C ASP A 46 -2.03 35.19 13.80
N ALA A 47 -1.94 34.11 14.57
CA ALA A 47 -2.76 32.91 14.38
C ALA A 47 -4.28 33.21 14.38
N SER A 48 -4.71 34.31 15.06
CA SER A 48 -6.06 34.79 15.06
C SER A 48 -6.50 35.39 13.72
N GLN A 49 -5.56 35.91 12.91
CA GLN A 49 -5.86 36.55 11.62
C GLN A 49 -6.03 35.56 10.47
N SER A 50 -5.61 34.31 10.70
CA SER A 50 -5.67 33.25 9.69
C SER A 50 -6.91 32.36 9.81
N LEU A 51 -7.70 32.51 10.87
CA LEU A 51 -8.89 31.71 11.14
C LEU A 51 -10.15 32.37 10.57
N ILE A 52 -11.11 31.53 10.17
CA ILE A 52 -12.44 31.94 9.75
C ILE A 52 -13.28 32.15 11.01
N GLU A 53 -13.53 33.40 11.39
CA GLU A 53 -14.33 33.68 12.55
C GLU A 53 -15.84 33.55 12.28
N GLN A 54 -16.55 32.90 13.21
CA GLN A 54 -18.00 32.85 13.24
C GLN A 54 -18.54 34.15 13.82
N GLY A 55 -18.96 35.05 12.95
CA GLY A 55 -19.88 36.14 13.35
C GLY A 55 -19.29 37.43 13.93
N SER A 56 -18.03 37.76 13.68
CA SER A 56 -17.44 39.04 14.08
C SER A 56 -17.59 40.10 13.00
N ASN A 57 -18.48 41.08 13.25
CA ASN A 57 -18.62 42.30 12.47
C ASN A 57 -17.61 43.40 12.89
N SER A 58 -16.40 43.02 13.26
CA SER A 58 -15.36 43.99 13.63
C SER A 58 -14.56 44.45 12.40
N ALA A 59 -14.76 45.67 11.97
CA ALA A 59 -14.25 46.29 10.74
C ALA A 59 -12.77 46.75 10.82
N ALA A 60 -11.93 46.17 11.68
CA ALA A 60 -10.67 46.79 12.03
C ALA A 60 -9.38 46.06 11.55
N ASP A 61 -9.43 44.78 11.08
CA ASP A 61 -8.23 44.07 10.63
C ASP A 61 -8.50 43.20 9.37
N PRO A 62 -7.52 43.04 8.47
CA PRO A 62 -7.67 42.20 7.27
C PRO A 62 -7.85 40.75 7.66
N GLN A 63 -9.09 40.31 7.72
CA GLN A 63 -9.49 38.95 8.07
C GLN A 63 -9.65 38.07 6.81
N VAL A 64 -9.55 36.75 7.00
CA VAL A 64 -9.90 35.77 5.98
C VAL A 64 -11.40 35.95 5.62
N THR A 65 -11.68 36.12 4.33
CA THR A 65 -13.03 36.30 3.82
C THR A 65 -13.49 35.13 2.99
N LEU A 66 -14.76 34.72 3.20
CA LEU A 66 -15.39 33.66 2.43
C LEU A 66 -16.08 34.18 1.19
N GLY A 67 -15.91 33.50 0.07
CA GLY A 67 -16.70 33.75 -1.14
C GLY A 67 -18.18 33.37 -0.96
N PRO A 68 -19.09 33.91 -1.79
CA PRO A 68 -20.53 33.67 -1.66
C PRO A 68 -20.96 32.22 -1.92
N GLY A 69 -20.06 31.35 -2.41
CA GLY A 69 -20.29 29.93 -2.60
C GLY A 69 -19.93 29.06 -1.39
N LEU A 70 -19.54 29.68 -0.26
CA LEU A 70 -19.21 28.95 0.97
C LEU A 70 -20.11 29.48 2.11
N ALA A 71 -20.58 28.58 2.95
CA ALA A 71 -21.29 28.91 4.18
C ALA A 71 -20.67 28.15 5.36
N ILE A 72 -20.70 28.77 6.54
CA ILE A 72 -20.30 28.09 7.77
C ILE A 72 -21.50 27.25 8.24
N HIS A 73 -21.32 25.92 8.26
CA HIS A 73 -22.32 25.02 8.82
C HIS A 73 -22.36 25.15 10.34
N GLY A 74 -23.50 24.77 10.97
CA GLY A 74 -23.71 24.91 12.42
C GLY A 74 -22.66 24.27 13.32
N ASP A 75 -21.81 23.46 12.75
CA ASP A 75 -20.79 22.66 13.41
C ASP A 75 -19.37 23.24 13.21
N GLY A 76 -19.23 24.37 12.56
CA GLY A 76 -17.95 25.01 12.30
C GLY A 76 -17.22 24.53 11.06
N LEU A 77 -17.78 23.56 10.31
CA LEU A 77 -17.29 23.17 8.99
C LEU A 77 -17.73 24.16 7.92
N LEU A 78 -16.99 24.23 6.82
CA LEU A 78 -17.44 24.95 5.64
C LEU A 78 -18.28 24.02 4.75
N GLN A 79 -19.45 24.51 4.32
CA GLN A 79 -20.28 23.86 3.31
C GLN A 79 -20.13 24.59 1.98
N VAL A 80 -19.94 23.82 0.91
CA VAL A 80 -19.97 24.36 -0.46
C VAL A 80 -21.42 24.53 -0.89
N THR A 81 -21.89 25.76 -1.01
CA THR A 81 -23.25 26.09 -1.44
C THR A 81 -23.34 26.37 -2.96
N ASP A 82 -22.27 26.88 -3.56
CA ASP A 82 -22.13 27.10 -5.00
C ASP A 82 -20.66 26.83 -5.40
N ALA A 83 -20.41 25.70 -6.04
CA ALA A 83 -19.06 25.27 -6.44
C ALA A 83 -18.36 26.30 -7.37
N THR A 84 -19.12 27.11 -8.12
CA THR A 84 -18.54 28.10 -9.04
C THR A 84 -18.06 29.38 -8.35
N LYS A 85 -18.43 29.59 -7.09
CA LYS A 85 -18.12 30.76 -6.28
C LYS A 85 -17.51 30.42 -4.92
N ALA A 86 -17.08 29.15 -4.74
CA ALA A 86 -16.50 28.66 -3.52
C ALA A 86 -15.00 29.03 -3.46
N TYR A 87 -14.67 30.11 -2.76
CA TYR A 87 -13.30 30.56 -2.56
C TYR A 87 -13.09 31.15 -1.17
N ILE A 88 -11.82 31.23 -0.76
CA ILE A 88 -11.36 31.86 0.48
C ILE A 88 -10.29 32.88 0.11
N ASP A 89 -10.44 34.13 0.54
CA ASP A 89 -9.44 35.18 0.37
C ASP A 89 -8.71 35.44 1.69
N ALA A 90 -7.39 35.44 1.67
CA ALA A 90 -6.54 35.75 2.80
C ALA A 90 -5.57 36.90 2.48
N PRO A 91 -5.34 37.83 3.42
CA PRO A 91 -4.39 38.92 3.22
C PRO A 91 -2.97 38.40 3.15
N THR A 92 -2.14 38.98 2.29
CA THR A 92 -0.72 38.65 2.17
C THR A 92 0.15 39.92 2.24
N ASN A 93 1.25 39.81 2.98
CA ASN A 93 2.32 40.80 3.02
C ASN A 93 3.48 40.48 2.06
N GLY A 94 3.37 39.38 1.30
CA GLY A 94 4.38 38.94 0.35
C GLY A 94 5.67 38.39 0.95
N SER A 95 5.72 38.15 2.26
CA SER A 95 6.92 37.67 2.93
C SER A 95 7.20 36.19 2.70
N SER A 96 6.22 35.42 2.25
CA SER A 96 6.32 34.00 1.93
C SER A 96 5.78 33.69 0.54
N PRO A 97 6.40 32.77 -0.21
CA PRO A 97 5.84 32.21 -1.43
C PRO A 97 4.92 31.00 -1.17
N TYR A 98 4.46 30.79 0.04
CA TYR A 98 3.58 29.68 0.43
C TYR A 98 2.38 30.18 1.22
N ALA A 99 1.22 29.61 0.88
CA ALA A 99 0.02 29.69 1.69
C ALA A 99 -0.21 28.36 2.40
N GLN A 100 -0.70 28.41 3.64
CA GLN A 100 -1.07 27.24 4.41
C GLN A 100 -2.58 27.18 4.56
N VAL A 101 -3.18 26.07 4.13
CA VAL A 101 -4.58 25.76 4.41
C VAL A 101 -4.66 25.18 5.82
N LEU A 102 -5.37 25.85 6.71
CA LEU A 102 -5.57 25.39 8.08
C LEU A 102 -6.75 24.40 8.09
N MET A 103 -6.49 23.17 8.46
CA MET A 103 -7.47 22.08 8.48
C MET A 103 -7.64 21.56 9.90
N THR A 104 -8.81 21.01 10.20
CA THR A 104 -9.13 20.39 11.48
C THR A 104 -9.70 18.99 11.26
N SER A 105 -9.49 18.10 12.22
CA SER A 105 -10.05 16.75 12.15
C SER A 105 -11.49 16.73 12.67
N LEU A 106 -12.29 15.76 12.21
CA LEU A 106 -13.65 15.56 12.75
C LEU A 106 -13.66 15.33 14.27
N ASN A 107 -12.59 14.74 14.81
CA ASN A 107 -12.49 14.50 16.26
C ASN A 107 -12.34 15.79 17.08
N ASP A 108 -11.82 16.85 16.45
CA ASP A 108 -11.60 18.15 17.10
C ASP A 108 -12.84 19.08 16.98
N ILE A 109 -13.83 18.67 16.18
CA ILE A 109 -15.04 19.46 15.94
C ILE A 109 -16.20 18.93 16.78
N ALA A 110 -17.04 19.83 17.28
CA ALA A 110 -18.27 19.51 18.03
C ALA A 110 -19.21 18.56 17.25
N LEU A 111 -19.09 18.52 15.93
CA LEU A 111 -19.82 17.68 14.99
C LEU A 111 -19.60 16.19 15.19
N ALA A 112 -18.42 15.76 15.60
CA ALA A 112 -18.16 14.37 15.92
C ALA A 112 -19.13 13.80 16.99
N ARG A 113 -19.85 14.72 17.66
CA ARG A 113 -20.80 14.41 18.72
C ARG A 113 -22.26 14.59 18.33
N THR A 114 -22.56 15.02 17.10
CA THR A 114 -23.92 15.29 16.66
C THR A 114 -24.56 14.14 15.88
N THR A 115 -25.87 14.26 15.68
CA THR A 115 -26.82 13.27 15.22
C THR A 115 -26.71 12.86 13.74
N MET A 116 -25.64 13.22 13.01
CA MET A 116 -25.42 12.72 11.66
C MET A 116 -25.14 11.22 11.67
N THR A 117 -25.87 10.47 10.86
CA THR A 117 -25.58 9.05 10.63
C THR A 117 -24.21 8.91 9.96
N GLN A 118 -23.55 7.77 10.16
CA GLN A 118 -22.24 7.50 9.56
C GLN A 118 -22.29 7.61 8.03
N VAL A 119 -23.37 7.18 7.41
CA VAL A 119 -23.60 7.29 5.96
C VAL A 119 -23.63 8.74 5.49
N GLN A 120 -24.32 9.64 6.23
CA GLN A 120 -24.36 11.08 5.88
C GLN A 120 -22.98 11.74 6.06
N ARG A 121 -22.19 11.31 7.04
CA ARG A 121 -20.80 11.78 7.21
C ARG A 121 -19.92 11.36 6.04
N ASP A 122 -19.98 10.09 5.65
CA ASP A 122 -19.14 9.53 4.59
C ASP A 122 -19.50 10.12 3.19
N GLU A 123 -20.73 10.54 2.99
CA GLU A 123 -21.19 11.18 1.74
C GLU A 123 -20.88 12.67 1.63
N LEU A 124 -20.96 13.41 2.72
CA LEU A 124 -20.84 14.87 2.73
C LEU A 124 -19.45 15.35 3.14
N TYR A 125 -18.82 14.67 4.13
CA TYR A 125 -17.52 15.07 4.65
C TYR A 125 -16.36 14.63 3.74
N ARG A 126 -15.46 15.57 3.47
CA ARG A 126 -14.28 15.34 2.63
C ARG A 126 -13.00 15.38 3.46
N GLU A 127 -12.35 14.25 3.67
CA GLU A 127 -11.00 14.17 4.27
C GLU A 127 -9.91 14.68 3.34
N LEU A 128 -10.12 14.49 2.03
CA LEU A 128 -9.29 15.00 0.94
C LEU A 128 -10.05 16.11 0.25
N VAL A 129 -9.49 17.32 0.26
CA VAL A 129 -10.12 18.51 -0.35
C VAL A 129 -9.30 18.93 -1.56
N HIS A 130 -9.97 19.08 -2.70
CA HIS A 130 -9.37 19.62 -3.90
C HIS A 130 -9.43 21.14 -3.88
N VAL A 131 -8.26 21.77 -3.98
CA VAL A 131 -8.13 23.22 -3.89
C VAL A 131 -7.24 23.74 -5.01
N ARG A 132 -7.41 24.99 -5.36
CA ARG A 132 -6.60 25.67 -6.36
C ARG A 132 -6.36 27.11 -5.94
N LEU A 133 -5.10 27.52 -5.83
CA LEU A 133 -4.76 28.93 -5.75
C LEU A 133 -5.00 29.58 -7.11
N ASP A 134 -5.41 30.85 -7.09
CA ASP A 134 -5.69 31.60 -8.33
C ASP A 134 -4.47 31.65 -9.23
N GLY A 135 -4.66 31.36 -10.54
CA GLY A 135 -3.55 31.16 -11.49
C GLY A 135 -2.75 29.87 -11.34
N GLY A 136 -3.02 29.05 -10.32
CA GLY A 136 -2.32 27.80 -10.03
C GLY A 136 -3.01 26.54 -10.57
N ARG A 137 -2.38 25.37 -10.31
CA ARG A 137 -2.94 24.06 -10.61
C ARG A 137 -3.76 23.56 -9.43
N MET A 138 -4.76 22.72 -9.71
CA MET A 138 -5.49 21.98 -8.69
C MET A 138 -4.54 21.10 -7.88
N GLN A 139 -4.65 21.13 -6.57
CA GLN A 139 -3.88 20.37 -5.60
C GLN A 139 -4.84 19.73 -4.60
N THR A 140 -4.43 18.63 -3.99
CA THR A 140 -5.21 17.96 -2.96
C THR A 140 -4.57 18.22 -1.60
N VAL A 141 -5.35 18.70 -0.66
CA VAL A 141 -4.96 18.87 0.74
C VAL A 141 -5.69 17.83 1.60
N ALA A 142 -5.02 17.33 2.64
CA ALA A 142 -5.57 16.29 3.50
C ALA A 142 -5.30 16.59 4.96
N VAL A 143 -6.24 16.19 5.83
CA VAL A 143 -6.16 16.40 7.29
C VAL A 143 -4.98 15.64 7.88
N ASP A 144 -4.74 14.41 7.43
CA ASP A 144 -3.69 13.51 7.92
C ASP A 144 -2.32 13.73 7.26
N ALA A 145 -2.25 14.61 6.25
CA ALA A 145 -1.01 14.92 5.53
C ALA A 145 -0.60 16.40 5.67
N PRO A 146 -0.04 16.83 6.79
CA PRO A 146 0.24 18.25 7.09
C PRO A 146 1.10 18.97 6.05
N ARG A 147 1.94 18.24 5.30
CA ARG A 147 2.73 18.82 4.21
C ARG A 147 1.88 19.21 2.99
N SER A 148 0.79 18.54 2.74
CA SER A 148 -0.12 18.83 1.63
C SER A 148 -0.80 20.18 1.77
N THR A 149 -0.88 20.71 3.00
CA THR A 149 -1.56 21.98 3.30
C THR A 149 -0.72 23.21 2.91
N TYR A 150 0.59 23.06 2.62
CA TYR A 150 1.44 24.17 2.20
C TYR A 150 1.47 24.29 0.68
N LEU A 151 0.77 25.27 0.15
CA LEU A 151 0.59 25.47 -1.28
C LEU A 151 1.53 26.57 -1.79
N PRO A 152 2.37 26.29 -2.81
CA PRO A 152 3.23 27.30 -3.42
C PRO A 152 2.38 28.25 -4.29
N TYR A 153 2.66 29.56 -4.22
CA TYR A 153 2.06 30.55 -5.13
C TYR A 153 3.12 31.50 -5.72
N GLN A 154 2.82 32.02 -6.90
CA GLN A 154 3.70 32.97 -7.58
C GLN A 154 3.23 34.40 -7.29
N ASP A 155 4.19 35.28 -7.01
CA ASP A 155 3.95 36.64 -6.51
C ASP A 155 3.12 37.55 -7.42
N SER A 156 3.06 37.29 -8.72
CA SER A 156 2.48 38.23 -9.70
C SER A 156 1.09 37.86 -10.21
N GLU A 157 0.74 36.58 -10.19
CA GLU A 157 -0.50 36.09 -10.82
C GLU A 157 -1.60 35.72 -9.82
N THR A 158 -1.23 35.53 -8.56
CA THR A 158 -2.15 35.06 -7.49
C THR A 158 -2.57 36.16 -6.52
N ARG A 159 -2.01 37.37 -6.65
CA ARG A 159 -2.34 38.50 -5.77
C ARG A 159 -3.37 39.41 -6.41
N HIS A 160 -4.53 39.47 -5.82
CA HIS A 160 -5.55 40.48 -6.15
C HIS A 160 -5.29 41.76 -5.37
N ALA A 161 -5.12 42.87 -6.09
CA ALA A 161 -5.03 44.18 -5.45
C ALA A 161 -6.42 44.59 -4.92
N GLN A 162 -6.51 44.81 -3.63
CA GLN A 162 -7.69 45.50 -3.03
C GLN A 162 -7.56 47.00 -3.20
N SER A 163 -8.71 47.72 -3.12
CA SER A 163 -8.79 49.17 -3.34
C SER A 163 -7.92 50.01 -2.40
N ASN A 164 -7.38 49.44 -1.31
CA ASN A 164 -6.53 50.10 -0.33
C ASN A 164 -5.04 49.78 -0.45
N GLY A 165 -4.60 49.11 -1.54
CA GLY A 165 -3.20 48.71 -1.72
C GLY A 165 -2.82 47.42 -1.02
N ASP A 166 -3.72 46.78 -0.31
CA ASP A 166 -3.52 45.46 0.29
C ASP A 166 -3.66 44.35 -0.78
N HIS A 167 -2.84 43.33 -0.68
CA HIS A 167 -2.90 42.19 -1.58
C HIS A 167 -3.53 41.01 -0.89
N THR A 168 -4.36 40.25 -1.61
CA THR A 168 -4.97 39.01 -1.13
C THR A 168 -4.60 37.84 -2.01
N VAL A 169 -4.53 36.66 -1.39
CA VAL A 169 -4.38 35.35 -2.07
C VAL A 169 -5.72 34.66 -2.04
N ARG A 170 -6.20 34.21 -3.19
CA ARG A 170 -7.46 33.48 -3.34
C ARG A 170 -7.23 32.00 -3.47
N LEU A 171 -7.90 31.24 -2.61
CA LEU A 171 -7.98 29.79 -2.63
C LEU A 171 -9.36 29.35 -3.11
N TRP A 172 -9.44 28.73 -4.28
CA TRP A 172 -10.65 28.11 -4.81
C TRP A 172 -10.82 26.72 -4.21
N ILE A 173 -12.06 26.37 -3.84
CA ILE A 173 -12.46 25.05 -3.39
C ILE A 173 -13.10 24.33 -4.58
N GLU A 174 -12.50 23.25 -5.03
CA GLU A 174 -12.92 22.50 -6.22
C GLU A 174 -13.70 21.23 -5.82
N GLU A 175 -14.68 21.40 -4.92
CA GLU A 175 -15.54 20.31 -4.42
C GLU A 175 -16.97 20.50 -4.90
N ALA A 176 -17.76 19.41 -4.88
CA ALA A 176 -19.16 19.43 -5.27
C ALA A 176 -20.02 20.25 -4.28
N THR A 177 -21.13 20.78 -4.78
CA THR A 177 -22.15 21.42 -3.94
C THR A 177 -22.62 20.44 -2.85
N ASP A 178 -22.92 20.98 -1.67
CA ASP A 178 -23.26 20.29 -0.43
C ASP A 178 -22.12 19.54 0.27
N SER A 179 -20.90 19.52 -0.30
CA SER A 179 -19.74 18.97 0.41
C SER A 179 -19.40 19.76 1.66
N LEU A 180 -19.11 19.04 2.75
CA LEU A 180 -18.58 19.59 4.00
C LEU A 180 -17.06 19.44 4.00
N ILE A 181 -16.34 20.54 4.22
CA ILE A 181 -14.89 20.60 4.17
C ILE A 181 -14.28 21.07 5.49
N PRO A 182 -13.19 20.42 5.96
CA PRO A 182 -12.60 20.71 7.27
C PRO A 182 -11.60 21.87 7.24
N ILE A 183 -11.80 22.86 6.40
CA ILE A 183 -10.93 24.05 6.33
C ILE A 183 -11.43 25.05 7.35
N VAL A 184 -10.56 25.47 8.25
CA VAL A 184 -10.84 26.44 9.32
C VAL A 184 -10.11 27.77 9.12
N GLY A 185 -9.24 27.87 8.12
CA GLY A 185 -8.51 29.09 7.83
C GLY A 185 -7.55 28.98 6.67
N LEU A 186 -6.96 30.14 6.32
CA LEU A 186 -5.94 30.27 5.27
C LEU A 186 -4.88 31.28 5.72
N ASP A 187 -3.63 30.86 5.89
CA ASP A 187 -2.49 31.73 6.11
C ASP A 187 -1.70 31.92 4.82
N ALA A 188 -1.77 33.12 4.23
CA ALA A 188 -1.06 33.43 2.99
C ALA A 188 0.43 33.79 3.18
N ASN A 189 0.93 33.86 4.42
CA ASN A 189 2.33 34.17 4.75
C ASN A 189 2.99 33.01 5.47
N ALA A 190 2.64 31.79 5.12
CA ALA A 190 3.03 30.61 5.86
C ALA A 190 4.54 30.33 5.81
N ARG A 191 5.09 29.96 6.95
CA ARG A 191 6.42 29.41 7.06
C ARG A 191 6.37 27.90 7.07
N VAL A 192 6.92 27.25 6.03
CA VAL A 192 6.98 25.80 5.93
C VAL A 192 7.96 25.25 6.97
N PRO A 193 7.52 24.38 7.90
CA PRO A 193 8.42 23.80 8.90
C PRO A 193 9.42 22.83 8.27
N PHE A 194 10.61 22.78 8.83
CA PHE A 194 11.55 21.71 8.52
C PHE A 194 11.03 20.39 9.07
N SER A 195 11.00 19.35 8.23
CA SER A 195 10.60 18.03 8.69
C SER A 195 11.53 16.96 8.14
N TRP A 196 12.03 16.11 9.05
CA TRP A 196 12.91 15.01 8.73
C TRP A 196 12.08 13.74 8.50
N ASN A 197 12.15 13.19 7.28
CA ASN A 197 11.44 11.95 6.94
C ASN A 197 12.37 10.74 7.09
N TRP A 198 12.31 10.07 8.23
CA TRP A 198 13.16 8.90 8.50
C TRP A 198 12.95 7.76 7.52
N ALA A 199 11.72 7.50 7.07
CA ALA A 199 11.44 6.44 6.11
C ALA A 199 12.16 6.69 4.77
N GLN A 200 12.14 7.94 4.32
CA GLN A 200 12.81 8.37 3.09
C GLN A 200 14.34 8.31 3.23
N VAL A 201 14.88 8.76 4.35
CA VAL A 201 16.32 8.70 4.65
C VAL A 201 16.80 7.25 4.71
N LEU A 202 16.06 6.36 5.36
CA LEU A 202 16.36 4.92 5.41
C LEU A 202 16.31 4.27 4.03
N LEU A 203 15.33 4.64 3.20
CA LEU A 203 15.23 4.16 1.82
C LEU A 203 16.43 4.59 0.98
N MET A 204 16.82 5.87 1.06
CA MET A 204 18.01 6.38 0.38
C MET A 204 19.29 5.69 0.90
N ALA A 205 19.40 5.46 2.21
CA ALA A 205 20.54 4.75 2.80
C ALA A 205 20.60 3.29 2.35
N ALA A 206 19.47 2.60 2.30
CA ALA A 206 19.39 1.22 1.79
C ALA A 206 19.81 1.15 0.31
N PHE A 207 19.32 2.09 -0.52
CA PHE A 207 19.72 2.18 -1.92
C PHE A 207 21.22 2.45 -2.09
N ALA A 208 21.77 3.40 -1.32
CA ALA A 208 23.20 3.68 -1.32
C ALA A 208 24.03 2.47 -0.89
N ALA A 209 23.59 1.75 0.16
CA ALA A 209 24.24 0.52 0.62
C ALA A 209 24.23 -0.57 -0.47
N LEU A 210 23.13 -0.73 -1.20
CA LEU A 210 23.05 -1.62 -2.37
C LEU A 210 24.05 -1.21 -3.46
N LEU A 211 24.10 0.06 -3.83
CA LEU A 211 25.04 0.57 -4.84
C LEU A 211 26.51 0.31 -4.42
N ILE A 212 26.84 0.49 -3.16
CA ILE A 212 28.19 0.23 -2.62
C ILE A 212 28.48 -1.27 -2.63
N ALA A 213 27.53 -2.10 -2.14
CA ALA A 213 27.68 -3.55 -2.06
C ALA A 213 27.83 -4.20 -3.44
N PHE A 214 27.11 -3.72 -4.46
CA PHE A 214 27.15 -4.24 -5.82
C PHE A 214 28.03 -3.43 -6.77
N SER A 215 28.83 -2.49 -6.28
CA SER A 215 29.78 -1.75 -7.10
C SER A 215 30.76 -2.73 -7.79
N PRO A 216 31.31 -2.41 -9.00
CA PRO A 216 32.23 -3.29 -9.71
C PRO A 216 33.49 -3.66 -8.92
N ARG A 217 33.80 -2.91 -7.87
CA ARG A 217 34.97 -3.13 -6.97
C ARG A 217 34.64 -3.98 -5.74
N SER A 218 33.39 -4.39 -5.56
CA SER A 218 32.95 -5.19 -4.41
C SER A 218 33.53 -6.61 -4.49
N ARG A 219 33.93 -7.11 -3.32
CA ARG A 219 34.40 -8.49 -3.16
C ARG A 219 33.30 -9.52 -3.44
N LEU A 220 32.02 -9.14 -3.39
CA LEU A 220 30.90 -10.03 -3.67
C LEU A 220 30.93 -10.64 -5.07
N TRP A 221 31.57 -9.96 -6.03
CA TRP A 221 31.78 -10.48 -7.39
C TRP A 221 32.84 -11.59 -7.46
N LEU A 222 33.74 -11.65 -6.50
CA LEU A 222 34.82 -12.62 -6.45
C LEU A 222 34.48 -13.88 -5.63
N ILE A 223 33.42 -13.80 -4.79
CA ILE A 223 32.99 -14.92 -3.96
C ILE A 223 32.10 -15.84 -4.78
N PRO A 224 32.48 -17.13 -4.99
CA PRO A 224 31.65 -18.09 -5.73
C PRO A 224 30.38 -18.44 -4.93
N LEU A 225 29.28 -18.67 -5.65
CA LEU A 225 28.05 -19.21 -5.07
C LEU A 225 28.26 -20.65 -4.60
N ASP A 226 28.28 -20.83 -3.29
CA ASP A 226 28.38 -22.15 -2.65
C ASP A 226 27.24 -22.38 -1.66
N THR A 227 26.28 -23.22 -2.06
CA THR A 227 25.14 -23.57 -1.21
C THR A 227 25.51 -24.56 -0.08
N SER A 228 26.74 -25.06 0.00
CA SER A 228 27.24 -25.81 1.14
C SER A 228 27.83 -24.92 2.23
N SER A 229 28.23 -23.70 1.87
CA SER A 229 28.79 -22.72 2.79
C SER A 229 27.79 -22.34 3.90
N ARG A 230 28.21 -22.52 5.16
CA ARG A 230 27.40 -22.13 6.34
C ARG A 230 27.12 -20.63 6.36
N LEU A 231 28.09 -19.81 5.93
CA LEU A 231 27.94 -18.35 5.90
C LEU A 231 26.88 -17.91 4.89
N GLN A 232 26.91 -18.44 3.66
CA GLN A 232 25.95 -18.08 2.62
C GLN A 232 24.54 -18.56 2.97
N ARG A 233 24.41 -19.78 3.51
CA ARG A 233 23.12 -20.27 4.04
C ARG A 233 22.63 -19.42 5.19
N GLY A 234 23.51 -19.09 6.13
CA GLY A 234 23.17 -18.21 7.26
C GLY A 234 22.68 -16.83 6.81
N ALA A 235 23.34 -16.21 5.85
CA ALA A 235 22.93 -14.92 5.29
C ALA A 235 21.53 -14.99 4.64
N PHE A 236 21.27 -16.03 3.84
CA PHE A 236 19.94 -16.25 3.26
C PHE A 236 18.88 -16.49 4.35
N THR A 237 19.19 -17.32 5.34
CA THR A 237 18.27 -17.62 6.45
C THR A 237 17.95 -16.36 7.27
N ILE A 238 18.95 -15.52 7.56
CA ILE A 238 18.73 -14.24 8.27
C ILE A 238 17.81 -13.32 7.45
N GLY A 239 18.04 -13.21 6.13
CA GLY A 239 17.17 -12.44 5.25
C GLY A 239 15.73 -12.96 5.24
N ALA A 240 15.57 -14.29 5.14
CA ALA A 240 14.24 -14.93 5.18
C ALA A 240 13.54 -14.75 6.54
N LEU A 241 14.28 -14.83 7.66
CA LEU A 241 13.74 -14.59 9.01
C LEU A 241 13.37 -13.13 9.22
N ALA A 242 14.15 -12.18 8.70
CA ALA A 242 13.81 -10.76 8.75
C ALA A 242 12.51 -10.46 7.98
N LEU A 243 12.37 -11.05 6.78
CA LEU A 243 11.14 -10.96 5.99
C LEU A 243 9.97 -11.63 6.73
N ALA A 244 10.18 -12.81 7.33
CA ALA A 244 9.16 -13.50 8.13
C ALA A 244 8.71 -12.66 9.33
N GLY A 245 9.64 -12.04 10.04
CA GLY A 245 9.33 -11.15 11.16
C GLY A 245 8.51 -9.94 10.74
N TYR A 246 8.89 -9.29 9.64
CA TYR A 246 8.12 -8.19 9.06
C TYR A 246 6.70 -8.62 8.67
N THR A 247 6.57 -9.77 7.97
CA THR A 247 5.28 -10.34 7.60
C THR A 247 4.43 -10.66 8.83
N ALA A 248 5.04 -11.28 9.85
CA ALA A 248 4.34 -11.64 11.08
C ALA A 248 3.77 -10.41 11.83
N VAL A 249 4.52 -9.31 11.87
CA VAL A 249 4.03 -8.05 12.47
C VAL A 249 2.83 -7.51 11.70
N GLN A 250 2.86 -7.52 10.38
CA GLN A 250 1.72 -7.07 9.56
C GLN A 250 0.50 -7.96 9.78
N ILE A 251 0.68 -9.29 9.76
CA ILE A 251 -0.39 -10.26 10.00
C ILE A 251 -0.98 -10.09 11.39
N TYR A 252 -0.15 -9.85 12.42
CA TYR A 252 -0.62 -9.61 13.78
C TYR A 252 -1.60 -8.42 13.84
N TRP A 253 -1.25 -7.29 13.23
CA TRP A 253 -2.14 -6.12 13.21
C TRP A 253 -3.42 -6.37 12.41
N GLN A 254 -3.36 -7.13 11.33
CA GLN A 254 -4.55 -7.49 10.55
C GLN A 254 -5.48 -8.43 11.32
N ILE A 255 -4.93 -9.42 12.04
CA ILE A 255 -5.73 -10.32 12.87
C ILE A 255 -6.32 -9.56 14.06
N ALA A 256 -5.56 -8.67 14.70
CA ALA A 256 -6.03 -7.87 15.82
C ALA A 256 -7.17 -6.90 15.44
N GLY A 257 -7.17 -6.41 14.18
CA GLY A 257 -8.23 -5.56 13.63
C GLY A 257 -9.22 -6.30 12.72
N ALA A 258 -9.26 -7.64 12.76
CA ALA A 258 -10.11 -8.42 11.87
C ALA A 258 -11.60 -8.12 12.07
N ALA A 259 -12.27 -7.79 10.97
CA ALA A 259 -13.71 -7.59 10.91
C ALA A 259 -14.24 -8.19 9.60
N PRO A 260 -15.49 -8.70 9.57
CA PRO A 260 -16.10 -9.16 8.32
C PRO A 260 -16.12 -8.05 7.25
N MET A 261 -15.73 -8.41 6.04
CA MET A 261 -15.74 -7.51 4.89
C MET A 261 -17.01 -7.73 4.04
N ALA A 262 -18.16 -7.58 4.67
CA ALA A 262 -19.46 -7.72 4.03
C ALA A 262 -20.29 -6.45 4.25
N TYR A 263 -20.92 -5.95 3.17
CA TYR A 263 -21.84 -4.81 3.23
C TYR A 263 -22.91 -4.91 2.15
N HIS A 264 -24.01 -4.22 2.35
CA HIS A 264 -25.10 -4.11 1.41
C HIS A 264 -25.48 -2.65 1.18
N ILE A 265 -25.60 -2.28 -0.07
CA ILE A 265 -26.11 -0.95 -0.48
C ILE A 265 -27.53 -1.16 -1.00
N PRO A 266 -28.56 -0.42 -0.50
CA PRO A 266 -29.92 -0.53 -0.98
C PRO A 266 -30.03 -0.40 -2.51
N GLY A 267 -30.76 -1.31 -3.15
CA GLY A 267 -30.90 -1.36 -4.60
C GLY A 267 -29.67 -1.91 -5.35
N ARG A 268 -28.66 -2.43 -4.64
CA ARG A 268 -27.46 -3.02 -5.24
C ARG A 268 -27.19 -4.41 -4.67
N TYR A 269 -26.18 -5.08 -5.22
CA TYR A 269 -25.72 -6.38 -4.74
C TYR A 269 -25.27 -6.32 -3.28
N SER A 270 -25.34 -7.46 -2.58
CA SER A 270 -24.60 -7.66 -1.34
C SER A 270 -23.16 -8.00 -1.68
N TYR A 271 -22.23 -7.24 -1.14
CA TYR A 271 -20.81 -7.44 -1.33
C TYR A 271 -20.28 -8.16 -0.11
N ASP A 272 -19.68 -9.32 -0.31
CA ASP A 272 -19.06 -10.12 0.73
C ASP A 272 -17.75 -10.68 0.18
N TYR A 273 -16.65 -10.22 0.74
CA TYR A 273 -15.31 -10.56 0.30
C TYR A 273 -14.68 -11.69 1.16
N ASP A 274 -15.41 -12.24 2.13
CA ASP A 274 -14.91 -13.28 3.02
C ASP A 274 -15.17 -14.70 2.48
N GLN A 275 -15.27 -14.86 1.15
CA GLN A 275 -15.62 -16.12 0.47
C GLN A 275 -14.75 -17.30 0.89
N TYR A 276 -13.43 -17.13 1.05
CA TYR A 276 -12.55 -18.23 1.46
C TYR A 276 -12.80 -18.71 2.88
N ASP A 277 -13.20 -17.79 3.76
CA ASP A 277 -13.58 -18.14 5.12
C ASP A 277 -14.92 -18.89 5.14
N HIS A 278 -15.90 -18.46 4.33
CA HIS A 278 -17.15 -19.20 4.11
C HIS A 278 -16.91 -20.58 3.52
N VAL A 279 -15.99 -20.72 2.57
CA VAL A 279 -15.61 -22.04 2.04
C VAL A 279 -14.99 -22.90 3.16
N ALA A 280 -14.12 -22.35 3.99
CA ALA A 280 -13.54 -23.08 5.12
C ALA A 280 -14.61 -23.53 6.11
N GLN A 281 -15.59 -22.69 6.42
CA GLN A 281 -16.71 -23.03 7.29
C GLN A 281 -17.58 -24.13 6.69
N ALA A 282 -17.95 -24.03 5.41
CA ALA A 282 -18.74 -25.02 4.70
C ALA A 282 -18.04 -26.41 4.70
N LEU A 283 -16.73 -26.42 4.45
CA LEU A 283 -15.94 -27.65 4.50
C LEU A 283 -15.90 -28.26 5.90
N MET A 284 -15.83 -27.45 6.96
CA MET A 284 -15.94 -27.95 8.35
C MET A 284 -17.32 -28.54 8.64
N ASN A 285 -18.39 -28.01 7.99
CA ASN A 285 -19.75 -28.52 8.08
C ASN A 285 -20.02 -29.73 7.17
N GLY A 286 -19.02 -30.17 6.36
CA GLY A 286 -19.08 -31.37 5.54
C GLY A 286 -19.69 -31.18 4.16
N HIS A 287 -19.80 -29.95 3.65
CA HIS A 287 -20.33 -29.66 2.33
C HIS A 287 -19.51 -28.59 1.58
N ALA A 288 -19.78 -28.38 0.29
CA ALA A 288 -19.06 -27.47 -0.57
C ALA A 288 -19.83 -26.16 -0.90
N TRP A 289 -21.13 -26.13 -0.61
CA TRP A 289 -21.93 -24.91 -0.75
C TRP A 289 -21.75 -23.99 0.47
N LEU A 290 -21.93 -22.70 0.25
CA LEU A 290 -21.77 -21.70 1.29
C LEU A 290 -23.06 -21.54 2.12
N ASP A 291 -22.94 -21.45 3.44
CA ASP A 291 -24.04 -21.28 4.38
C ASP A 291 -24.55 -19.81 4.37
N LEU A 292 -24.94 -19.34 3.21
CA LEU A 292 -25.42 -17.98 2.98
C LEU A 292 -26.91 -18.00 2.61
N PRO A 293 -27.71 -17.01 3.05
CA PRO A 293 -29.13 -16.95 2.74
C PRO A 293 -29.39 -16.74 1.26
N VAL A 294 -30.43 -17.43 0.75
CA VAL A 294 -30.90 -17.30 -0.63
C VAL A 294 -32.32 -16.73 -0.58
N PRO A 295 -32.59 -15.57 -1.21
CA PRO A 295 -33.94 -15.02 -1.29
C PRO A 295 -34.87 -15.91 -2.13
N GLU A 296 -36.12 -16.10 -1.70
CA GLU A 296 -37.09 -16.92 -2.46
C GLU A 296 -37.33 -16.40 -3.87
N GLN A 297 -37.45 -15.08 -4.02
CA GLN A 297 -37.65 -14.42 -5.31
C GLN A 297 -36.49 -14.70 -6.28
N PHE A 298 -35.26 -14.78 -5.75
CA PHE A 298 -34.07 -15.10 -6.52
C PHE A 298 -34.02 -16.59 -6.88
N ALA A 299 -34.38 -17.47 -5.95
CA ALA A 299 -34.43 -18.92 -6.19
C ALA A 299 -35.46 -19.32 -7.26
N GLN A 300 -36.54 -18.55 -7.44
CA GLN A 300 -37.58 -18.76 -8.42
C GLN A 300 -37.24 -18.26 -9.85
N LEU A 301 -36.07 -17.59 -10.02
CA LEU A 301 -35.66 -17.13 -11.36
C LEU A 301 -35.40 -18.32 -12.28
N ARG A 302 -35.99 -18.27 -13.49
CA ARG A 302 -35.72 -19.28 -14.55
C ARG A 302 -34.23 -19.31 -14.93
N ASN A 303 -33.58 -18.15 -14.94
CA ASN A 303 -32.15 -18.00 -15.16
C ASN A 303 -31.57 -17.08 -14.07
N PRO A 304 -30.93 -17.63 -13.04
CA PRO A 304 -30.32 -16.85 -11.96
C PRO A 304 -29.14 -15.97 -12.41
N TYR A 305 -28.65 -16.15 -13.64
CA TYR A 305 -27.55 -15.38 -14.22
C TYR A 305 -27.99 -14.28 -15.18
N ASP A 306 -29.31 -14.11 -15.37
CA ASP A 306 -29.86 -12.98 -16.14
C ASP A 306 -29.72 -11.69 -15.34
N THR A 307 -28.83 -10.80 -15.81
CA THR A 307 -28.51 -9.51 -15.15
C THR A 307 -29.77 -8.64 -15.04
N ALA A 308 -30.61 -8.57 -16.10
CA ALA A 308 -31.81 -7.76 -16.07
C ALA A 308 -32.86 -8.29 -15.07
N ALA A 309 -32.90 -9.60 -14.84
CA ALA A 309 -33.75 -10.17 -13.80
C ALA A 309 -33.23 -9.89 -12.40
N ARG A 310 -31.89 -9.95 -12.20
CA ARG A 310 -31.24 -9.57 -10.95
C ARG A 310 -31.45 -8.09 -10.62
N ASP A 311 -31.22 -7.20 -11.59
CA ASP A 311 -31.40 -5.76 -11.40
C ASP A 311 -32.82 -5.41 -10.96
N ARG A 312 -33.84 -6.03 -11.55
CA ARG A 312 -35.25 -5.86 -11.14
C ARG A 312 -35.48 -6.28 -9.67
N LEU A 313 -34.87 -7.39 -9.22
CA LEU A 313 -35.00 -7.82 -7.83
C LEU A 313 -34.27 -6.85 -6.87
N LEU A 314 -33.12 -6.34 -7.28
CA LEU A 314 -32.38 -5.33 -6.52
C LEU A 314 -33.16 -4.02 -6.40
N GLU A 315 -33.78 -3.54 -7.48
CA GLU A 315 -34.67 -2.36 -7.49
C GLU A 315 -35.91 -2.56 -6.59
N GLN A 316 -36.40 -3.80 -6.46
CA GLN A 316 -37.48 -4.17 -5.54
C GLN A 316 -37.03 -4.28 -4.08
N GLY A 317 -35.74 -4.04 -3.79
CA GLY A 317 -35.17 -4.10 -2.45
C GLY A 317 -34.85 -5.51 -1.94
N VAL A 318 -34.77 -6.51 -2.83
CA VAL A 318 -34.34 -7.86 -2.45
C VAL A 318 -32.88 -7.85 -2.08
N THR A 319 -32.58 -8.27 -0.84
CA THR A 319 -31.21 -8.36 -0.28
C THR A 319 -30.63 -9.75 -0.49
N HIS A 320 -29.34 -9.95 -0.17
CA HIS A 320 -28.64 -11.26 -0.22
C HIS A 320 -28.50 -11.83 -1.66
N ILE A 321 -28.53 -10.96 -2.68
CA ILE A 321 -28.04 -11.28 -4.01
C ILE A 321 -26.57 -10.90 -4.02
N TYR A 322 -25.67 -11.88 -3.94
CA TYR A 322 -24.25 -11.63 -3.74
C TYR A 322 -23.53 -11.32 -5.04
N TRP A 323 -22.62 -10.35 -4.98
CA TRP A 323 -21.69 -10.05 -6.04
C TRP A 323 -20.53 -11.05 -6.03
N ASP A 324 -20.12 -11.51 -7.21
CA ASP A 324 -19.03 -12.48 -7.39
C ASP A 324 -19.21 -13.84 -6.71
N TYR A 325 -20.47 -14.30 -6.61
CA TYR A 325 -20.82 -15.65 -6.17
C TYR A 325 -21.51 -16.43 -7.27
N ALA A 326 -21.22 -17.71 -7.37
CA ALA A 326 -21.96 -18.63 -8.23
C ALA A 326 -23.18 -19.19 -7.47
N TYR A 327 -24.27 -19.38 -8.20
CA TYR A 327 -25.51 -19.95 -7.64
C TYR A 327 -25.90 -21.23 -8.38
N HIS A 328 -26.19 -22.31 -7.64
CA HIS A 328 -26.63 -23.58 -8.21
C HIS A 328 -27.49 -24.35 -7.20
N ASP A 329 -28.59 -24.92 -7.65
CA ASP A 329 -29.48 -25.78 -6.84
C ASP A 329 -29.84 -25.24 -5.47
N GLY A 330 -30.21 -23.98 -5.36
CA GLY A 330 -30.62 -23.39 -4.09
C GLY A 330 -29.46 -22.93 -3.20
N HIS A 331 -28.21 -23.00 -3.65
CA HIS A 331 -27.05 -22.69 -2.85
C HIS A 331 -26.07 -21.73 -3.55
N TRP A 332 -25.33 -20.96 -2.74
CA TRP A 332 -24.22 -20.14 -3.18
C TRP A 332 -22.90 -20.91 -3.17
N TYR A 333 -22.03 -20.61 -4.12
CA TYR A 333 -20.70 -21.21 -4.24
C TYR A 333 -19.65 -20.13 -4.55
N SER A 334 -18.44 -20.34 -4.06
CA SER A 334 -17.27 -19.59 -4.52
C SER A 334 -16.71 -20.22 -5.79
N TYR A 335 -16.40 -19.40 -6.81
CA TYR A 335 -15.77 -19.85 -8.04
C TYR A 335 -14.27 -19.54 -8.14
N PHE A 336 -13.70 -18.91 -7.10
CA PHE A 336 -12.27 -18.55 -7.06
C PHE A 336 -11.34 -19.72 -6.71
N GLY A 337 -11.88 -20.92 -6.59
CA GLY A 337 -11.15 -22.14 -6.28
C GLY A 337 -11.03 -22.41 -4.78
N VAL A 338 -10.96 -23.69 -4.44
CA VAL A 338 -10.95 -24.18 -3.04
C VAL A 338 -9.55 -24.19 -2.41
N LEU A 339 -8.50 -24.13 -3.23
CA LEU A 339 -7.14 -24.42 -2.79
C LEU A 339 -6.61 -23.44 -1.71
N PRO A 340 -6.77 -22.12 -1.82
CA PRO A 340 -6.40 -21.22 -0.72
C PRO A 340 -7.15 -21.51 0.58
N ALA A 341 -8.45 -21.82 0.48
CA ALA A 341 -9.25 -22.20 1.63
C ALA A 341 -8.69 -23.44 2.34
N LEU A 342 -8.35 -24.49 1.60
CA LEU A 342 -7.77 -25.73 2.13
C LEU A 342 -6.38 -25.51 2.75
N LEU A 343 -5.57 -24.64 2.17
CA LEU A 343 -4.19 -24.44 2.61
C LEU A 343 -4.08 -23.56 3.85
N LEU A 344 -4.92 -22.54 3.98
CA LEU A 344 -4.77 -21.51 5.00
C LEU A 344 -6.02 -21.32 5.86
N PHE A 345 -7.18 -21.06 5.26
CA PHE A 345 -8.38 -20.68 6.00
C PHE A 345 -8.94 -21.83 6.82
N LEU A 346 -9.08 -23.03 6.23
CA LEU A 346 -9.58 -24.21 6.92
C LEU A 346 -8.65 -24.63 8.09
N PRO A 347 -7.32 -24.77 7.93
CA PRO A 347 -6.43 -25.08 9.06
C PRO A 347 -6.50 -24.01 10.17
N TYR A 348 -6.51 -22.72 9.79
CA TYR A 348 -6.60 -21.62 10.76
C TYR A 348 -7.90 -21.69 11.55
N ARG A 349 -9.04 -21.84 10.87
CA ARG A 349 -10.35 -21.92 11.49
C ARG A 349 -10.47 -23.18 12.36
N ALA A 350 -10.00 -24.32 11.89
CA ALA A 350 -10.00 -25.58 12.64
C ALA A 350 -9.14 -25.52 13.91
N ILE A 351 -7.96 -24.89 13.85
CA ILE A 351 -7.10 -24.71 15.02
C ILE A 351 -7.75 -23.73 16.01
N THR A 352 -8.26 -22.61 15.53
CA THR A 352 -8.87 -21.60 16.39
C THR A 352 -10.20 -22.05 16.98
N SER A 353 -10.90 -23.00 16.36
CA SER A 353 -12.13 -23.59 16.89
C SER A 353 -11.91 -24.40 18.19
N LEU A 354 -10.66 -24.77 18.48
CA LEU A 354 -10.30 -25.38 19.77
C LEU A 354 -10.40 -24.40 20.95
N PHE A 355 -10.37 -23.08 20.68
CA PHE A 355 -10.37 -22.03 21.70
C PHE A 355 -11.61 -21.14 21.63
N VAL A 356 -12.17 -20.96 20.42
CA VAL A 356 -13.33 -20.10 20.16
C VAL A 356 -14.38 -20.91 19.39
N PRO A 357 -15.61 -21.04 19.89
CA PRO A 357 -16.68 -21.75 19.19
C PRO A 357 -16.86 -21.23 17.75
N GLY A 358 -16.80 -22.12 16.76
CA GLY A 358 -16.88 -21.79 15.34
C GLY A 358 -15.58 -21.32 14.70
N GLY A 359 -14.49 -21.16 15.46
CA GLY A 359 -13.19 -20.69 14.99
C GLY A 359 -13.15 -19.19 14.71
N LEU A 360 -11.94 -18.68 14.41
CA LEU A 360 -11.73 -17.29 14.03
C LEU A 360 -11.61 -17.18 12.50
N MET A 361 -12.03 -16.04 11.96
CA MET A 361 -11.86 -15.67 10.59
C MET A 361 -10.39 -15.30 10.33
N LEU A 362 -9.78 -15.84 9.27
CA LEU A 362 -8.47 -15.41 8.77
C LEU A 362 -8.67 -14.22 7.84
N PRO A 363 -8.11 -13.04 8.13
CA PRO A 363 -8.20 -11.92 7.19
C PRO A 363 -7.59 -12.25 5.83
N ASN A 364 -8.24 -11.85 4.75
CA ASN A 364 -7.78 -12.07 3.38
C ASN A 364 -6.36 -11.53 3.16
N ALA A 365 -6.07 -10.35 3.71
CA ALA A 365 -4.75 -9.75 3.62
C ALA A 365 -3.67 -10.58 4.33
N SER A 366 -3.99 -11.22 5.45
CA SER A 366 -3.07 -12.13 6.16
C SER A 366 -2.76 -13.38 5.35
N ALA A 367 -3.78 -13.95 4.70
CA ALA A 367 -3.62 -15.10 3.81
C ALA A 367 -2.72 -14.76 2.61
N ASP A 368 -2.98 -13.61 1.97
CA ASP A 368 -2.19 -13.12 0.84
C ASP A 368 -0.72 -12.92 1.21
N LEU A 369 -0.44 -12.26 2.35
CA LEU A 369 0.93 -12.05 2.85
C LEU A 369 1.67 -13.36 3.13
N LEU A 370 1.00 -14.38 3.70
CA LEU A 370 1.60 -15.69 3.92
C LEU A 370 2.01 -16.36 2.61
N LEU A 371 1.12 -16.32 1.61
CA LEU A 371 1.37 -16.88 0.28
C LEU A 371 2.51 -16.13 -0.42
N MET A 372 2.54 -14.79 -0.33
CA MET A 372 3.59 -13.96 -0.92
C MET A 372 4.94 -14.19 -0.24
N PHE A 373 4.98 -14.34 1.07
CA PHE A 373 6.18 -14.74 1.80
C PHE A 373 6.73 -16.08 1.28
N GLY A 374 5.86 -17.10 1.18
CA GLY A 374 6.22 -18.39 0.62
C GLY A 374 6.72 -18.28 -0.83
N ALA A 375 6.03 -17.51 -1.68
CA ALA A 375 6.42 -17.27 -3.07
C ALA A 375 7.79 -16.60 -3.18
N ALA A 376 8.07 -15.58 -2.35
CA ALA A 376 9.37 -14.90 -2.32
C ALA A 376 10.52 -15.85 -1.92
N VAL A 377 10.33 -16.64 -0.86
CA VAL A 377 11.34 -17.57 -0.37
C VAL A 377 11.61 -18.68 -1.39
N PHE A 378 10.55 -19.39 -1.84
CA PHE A 378 10.73 -20.50 -2.79
C PHE A 378 11.13 -20.03 -4.18
N GLY A 379 10.72 -18.85 -4.59
CA GLY A 379 11.18 -18.21 -5.82
C GLY A 379 12.67 -17.90 -5.79
N CYS A 380 13.19 -17.28 -4.72
CA CYS A 380 14.63 -17.08 -4.55
C CYS A 380 15.40 -18.40 -4.48
N LEU A 381 14.88 -19.42 -3.76
CA LEU A 381 15.48 -20.76 -3.73
C LEU A 381 15.49 -21.43 -5.11
N LEU A 382 14.46 -21.20 -5.91
CA LEU A 382 14.40 -21.66 -7.31
C LEU A 382 15.47 -20.97 -8.16
N VAL A 383 15.60 -19.64 -8.06
CA VAL A 383 16.66 -18.87 -8.76
C VAL A 383 18.05 -19.40 -8.39
N ILE A 384 18.34 -19.58 -7.10
CA ILE A 384 19.60 -20.13 -6.62
C ILE A 384 19.85 -21.52 -7.23
N ARG A 385 18.84 -22.39 -7.27
CA ARG A 385 18.93 -23.73 -7.82
C ARG A 385 19.20 -23.74 -9.33
N LEU A 386 18.58 -22.82 -10.07
CA LEU A 386 18.83 -22.65 -11.51
C LEU A 386 20.24 -22.12 -11.78
N LEU A 387 20.71 -21.13 -11.04
CA LEU A 387 22.06 -20.57 -11.19
C LEU A 387 23.15 -21.63 -10.91
N LYS A 388 22.93 -22.51 -9.94
CA LYS A 388 23.86 -23.64 -9.68
C LYS A 388 23.96 -24.66 -10.80
N ARG A 389 23.00 -24.74 -11.70
CA ARG A 389 23.01 -25.65 -12.85
C ARG A 389 23.69 -25.07 -14.08
N MET A 390 24.02 -23.76 -14.04
CA MET A 390 24.77 -23.17 -15.13
C MET A 390 26.17 -23.76 -15.26
N PRO A 391 26.69 -23.93 -16.47
CA PRO A 391 28.03 -24.48 -16.70
C PRO A 391 29.17 -23.52 -16.31
N VAL A 392 28.80 -22.29 -15.89
CA VAL A 392 29.75 -21.23 -15.48
C VAL A 392 29.67 -21.01 -13.96
N GLN A 393 30.79 -20.62 -13.37
CA GLN A 393 30.86 -20.31 -11.94
C GLN A 393 30.20 -18.98 -11.68
N VAL A 394 29.08 -18.98 -10.95
CA VAL A 394 28.29 -17.79 -10.62
C VAL A 394 28.78 -17.20 -9.31
N SER A 395 28.91 -15.88 -9.23
CA SER A 395 29.28 -15.18 -7.99
C SER A 395 28.08 -14.93 -7.06
N VAL A 396 28.38 -14.68 -5.78
CA VAL A 396 27.34 -14.27 -4.79
C VAL A 396 26.64 -12.97 -5.23
N ALA A 397 27.37 -12.01 -5.82
CA ALA A 397 26.79 -10.77 -6.34
C ALA A 397 25.77 -11.07 -7.45
N THR A 398 26.13 -11.91 -8.43
CA THR A 398 25.20 -12.29 -9.51
C THR A 398 23.97 -12.99 -8.94
N CYS A 399 24.15 -13.89 -7.98
CA CYS A 399 23.03 -14.58 -7.34
C CYS A 399 22.08 -13.61 -6.61
N ALA A 400 22.61 -12.70 -5.81
CA ALA A 400 21.82 -11.73 -5.08
C ALA A 400 21.08 -10.76 -6.01
N LEU A 401 21.73 -10.28 -7.07
CA LEU A 401 21.08 -9.44 -8.09
C LEU A 401 20.00 -10.20 -8.86
N SER A 402 20.22 -11.48 -9.17
CA SER A 402 19.20 -12.31 -9.82
C SER A 402 17.98 -12.53 -8.92
N CYS A 403 18.18 -12.76 -7.62
CA CYS A 403 17.08 -12.86 -6.66
C CYS A 403 16.34 -11.50 -6.52
N LEU A 404 17.07 -10.39 -6.47
CA LEU A 404 16.48 -9.05 -6.44
C LEU A 404 15.66 -8.76 -7.71
N ALA A 405 16.24 -9.03 -8.89
CA ALA A 405 15.56 -8.88 -10.17
C ALA A 405 14.30 -9.76 -10.27
N PHE A 406 14.38 -10.98 -9.74
CA PHE A 406 13.23 -11.87 -9.64
C PHE A 406 12.14 -11.27 -8.76
N VAL A 407 12.45 -10.79 -7.54
CA VAL A 407 11.46 -10.21 -6.63
C VAL A 407 10.82 -8.96 -7.22
N LEU A 408 11.61 -8.09 -7.86
CA LEU A 408 11.13 -6.87 -8.50
C LEU A 408 10.30 -7.15 -9.77
N GLY A 409 10.69 -8.16 -10.55
CA GLY A 409 10.08 -8.46 -11.85
C GLY A 409 8.88 -9.42 -11.81
N SER A 410 8.65 -10.13 -10.71
CA SER A 410 7.61 -11.17 -10.59
C SER A 410 6.28 -10.68 -10.01
N ASN A 411 6.03 -9.38 -9.96
CA ASN A 411 4.86 -8.75 -9.33
C ASN A 411 4.67 -9.08 -7.83
N LEU A 412 5.64 -9.68 -7.15
CA LEU A 412 5.57 -10.00 -5.73
C LEU A 412 5.31 -8.75 -4.88
N LEU A 413 6.00 -7.64 -5.18
CA LEU A 413 5.81 -6.38 -4.46
C LEU A 413 4.42 -5.78 -4.70
N TYR A 414 3.88 -5.93 -5.90
CA TYR A 414 2.53 -5.44 -6.20
C TYR A 414 1.49 -6.14 -5.32
N PHE A 415 1.51 -7.49 -5.29
CA PHE A 415 0.58 -8.24 -4.45
C PHE A 415 0.84 -8.03 -2.95
N TRP A 416 2.09 -7.86 -2.53
CA TRP A 416 2.45 -7.56 -1.14
C TRP A 416 1.80 -6.27 -0.62
N HIS A 417 1.68 -5.24 -1.46
CA HIS A 417 1.09 -3.95 -1.10
C HIS A 417 -0.40 -3.83 -1.48
N ARG A 418 -0.91 -4.73 -2.29
CA ARG A 418 -2.32 -4.77 -2.68
C ARG A 418 -2.95 -6.08 -2.22
N THR A 419 -2.94 -6.28 -0.92
CA THR A 419 -3.55 -7.45 -0.28
C THR A 419 -5.07 -7.32 -0.31
N ASN A 420 -5.73 -8.06 -1.17
CA ASN A 420 -7.18 -8.10 -1.27
C ASN A 420 -7.66 -9.52 -1.62
N PHE A 421 -8.95 -9.72 -1.54
CA PHE A 421 -9.59 -11.00 -1.86
C PHE A 421 -9.18 -11.53 -3.24
N TYR A 422 -9.15 -10.68 -4.28
CA TYR A 422 -8.81 -11.09 -5.65
C TYR A 422 -7.32 -11.42 -5.84
N SER A 423 -6.45 -11.01 -4.93
CA SER A 423 -5.01 -11.32 -4.98
C SER A 423 -4.72 -12.75 -4.54
N ILE A 424 -5.53 -13.33 -3.67
CA ILE A 424 -5.29 -14.65 -3.06
C ILE A 424 -5.13 -15.79 -4.10
N PRO A 425 -5.98 -15.92 -5.16
CA PRO A 425 -5.78 -16.95 -6.17
C PRO A 425 -4.44 -16.82 -6.90
N PHE A 426 -4.03 -15.59 -7.24
CA PHE A 426 -2.75 -15.33 -7.90
C PHE A 426 -1.57 -15.62 -6.97
N ALA A 427 -1.66 -15.18 -5.71
CA ALA A 427 -0.66 -15.42 -4.69
C ALA A 427 -0.44 -16.93 -4.44
N SER A 428 -1.53 -17.69 -4.34
CA SER A 428 -1.47 -19.15 -4.19
C SER A 428 -0.89 -19.83 -5.42
N GLY A 429 -1.26 -19.38 -6.62
CA GLY A 429 -0.70 -19.86 -7.88
C GLY A 429 0.81 -19.64 -7.98
N LEU A 430 1.29 -18.44 -7.63
CA LEU A 430 2.71 -18.11 -7.61
C LEU A 430 3.48 -18.97 -6.58
N PHE A 431 2.97 -19.02 -5.35
CA PHE A 431 3.60 -19.83 -4.29
C PHE A 431 3.75 -21.30 -4.69
N LEU A 432 2.66 -21.92 -5.14
CA LEU A 432 2.65 -23.34 -5.50
C LEU A 432 3.49 -23.62 -6.75
N THR A 433 3.51 -22.70 -7.70
CA THR A 433 4.36 -22.82 -8.89
C THR A 433 5.84 -22.80 -8.50
N PHE A 434 6.28 -21.83 -7.69
CA PHE A 434 7.68 -21.75 -7.28
C PHE A 434 8.08 -22.90 -6.37
N LEU A 435 7.23 -23.30 -5.44
CA LEU A 435 7.43 -24.48 -4.60
C LEU A 435 7.52 -25.75 -5.46
N GLY A 436 6.56 -25.97 -6.37
CA GLY A 436 6.52 -27.14 -7.24
C GLY A 436 7.75 -27.24 -8.16
N MET A 437 8.12 -26.13 -8.79
CA MET A 437 9.33 -26.08 -9.63
C MET A 437 10.61 -26.29 -8.80
N TRP A 438 10.69 -25.72 -7.61
CA TRP A 438 11.82 -25.95 -6.71
C TRP A 438 11.93 -27.42 -6.29
N LEU A 439 10.82 -28.07 -5.95
CA LEU A 439 10.78 -29.51 -5.63
C LEU A 439 11.15 -30.36 -6.85
N TRP A 440 10.53 -30.09 -8.00
CA TRP A 440 10.79 -30.82 -9.25
C TRP A 440 12.27 -30.78 -9.66
N LEU A 441 12.87 -29.60 -9.59
CA LEU A 441 14.29 -29.47 -9.83
C LEU A 441 15.16 -30.17 -8.76
N GLY A 442 14.62 -30.60 -7.65
CA GLY A 442 15.29 -31.41 -6.62
C GLY A 442 15.24 -32.94 -6.86
N ALA A 443 14.29 -33.39 -7.64
CA ALA A 443 13.95 -34.81 -7.78
C ALA A 443 14.92 -35.70 -8.59
N PRO A 444 15.79 -35.19 -9.51
CA PRO A 444 16.56 -36.08 -10.39
C PRO A 444 17.68 -36.91 -9.73
N VAL A 445 17.98 -36.74 -8.46
CA VAL A 445 19.08 -37.43 -7.78
C VAL A 445 18.74 -38.89 -7.49
N ALA A 446 17.47 -39.25 -7.37
CA ALA A 446 17.07 -40.64 -7.08
C ALA A 446 17.22 -41.59 -8.28
N ARG A 447 17.12 -41.09 -9.52
CA ARG A 447 17.17 -41.95 -10.73
C ARG A 447 18.59 -42.39 -11.13
N LYS A 448 19.63 -41.65 -10.71
CA LYS A 448 21.04 -42.04 -10.98
C LYS A 448 21.59 -43.06 -10.01
N ARG A 449 21.06 -43.20 -8.80
CA ARG A 449 21.53 -44.18 -7.82
C ARG A 449 21.09 -45.60 -8.13
N THR A 450 19.93 -45.80 -8.73
CA THR A 450 19.43 -47.13 -9.11
C THR A 450 20.11 -47.71 -10.37
N CYS A 451 20.63 -46.87 -11.27
CA CYS A 451 21.36 -47.35 -12.44
C CYS A 451 22.84 -47.73 -12.16
N THR A 452 23.41 -47.16 -11.07
CA THR A 452 24.82 -47.52 -10.71
C THR A 452 24.92 -48.74 -9.84
N LEU A 453 23.89 -49.10 -9.07
CA LEU A 453 23.85 -50.34 -8.28
C LEU A 453 23.66 -51.60 -9.15
N GLY A 454 23.07 -51.49 -10.35
CA GLY A 454 22.93 -52.61 -11.28
C GLY A 454 24.15 -52.86 -12.17
N ARG A 455 25.18 -52.01 -12.10
CA ARG A 455 26.39 -52.15 -12.96
C ARG A 455 27.64 -52.62 -12.20
N SER A 456 27.64 -52.60 -10.88
CA SER A 456 28.75 -53.08 -10.06
C SER A 456 28.71 -54.60 -9.83
N ASP A 457 27.53 -55.22 -9.90
CA ASP A 457 27.39 -56.66 -9.63
C ASP A 457 27.69 -57.55 -10.85
N SER A 458 27.85 -56.97 -12.06
CA SER A 458 28.22 -57.74 -13.25
C SER A 458 29.73 -57.73 -13.59
N ALA A 459 30.53 -56.88 -12.93
CA ALA A 459 31.96 -56.78 -13.16
C ALA A 459 32.79 -57.71 -12.20
N ASP A 460 32.24 -57.97 -11.00
CA ASP A 460 32.93 -58.85 -10.03
C ASP A 460 32.65 -60.32 -10.24
N ALA A 461 31.69 -60.74 -11.10
CA ALA A 461 31.44 -62.10 -11.46
C ALA A 461 32.38 -62.64 -12.57
N ALA A 462 33.12 -61.73 -13.26
CA ALA A 462 34.04 -62.14 -14.34
C ALA A 462 35.53 -62.30 -13.93
N SER A 463 35.88 -62.03 -12.66
CA SER A 463 37.26 -62.11 -12.14
C SER A 463 37.52 -63.32 -11.22
N LEU A 464 36.56 -64.22 -11.13
CA LEU A 464 36.71 -65.48 -10.33
C LEU A 464 36.76 -66.75 -11.16
N SER A 465 37.12 -66.67 -12.47
CA SER A 465 37.43 -67.86 -13.29
C SER A 465 38.66 -67.58 -14.15
N LEU A 466 39.83 -67.67 -13.50
CA LEU A 466 41.11 -68.14 -14.10
C LEU A 466 42.07 -68.49 -12.97
#